data_cc426cd506ba9f321d7a17e9c338ff85
#
_entry.id   cc426cd506ba9f321d7a17e9c338ff85
#
_cell.length_a   1.000
_cell.length_b   1.000
_cell.length_c   1.000
_cell.angle_alpha   90.00
_cell.angle_beta   90.00
_cell.angle_gamma   90.00
#
_symmetry.space_group_name_H-M   'P 1'
#
loop_
_entity.id
_entity.type
_entity.pdbx_description
1 polymer ?
#
loop_
_entity_poly.entity_id
_entity_poly.type
_entity_poly.pdbx_seq_one_letter_code
_entity_poly.pdbx_strand_id
1 'polypeptide(L)'
;MTVKNGQMTAAVTLSGQGYNRIYLGDVNNASDDEKNWILPDSLLAEQYTFQIPVEKLDEVMTIAVHTTKSNKWDTRTLTFHSEGMTKIADSNNGNASNGNNGSNGSLKPGGNNNNPGNGSNGNNQGNAENNNGNSGTTGNNTTNNGKTDQESKYESDLNKSTARVNSTTGLKDGVYTPDSFSWSGGTGKVSITCSKVTVTGGQAYATITFSSPHYQYVKANGNVYYPSAKTGSSTSFVIPVELNKNNSVVGMTTAMSTAHEIKYTIFVYIAEAAKANASARANGKEVTVIGANGSDSSKTATANKKMDEVAPEIIGLEYQSETKAEYAKYFKIYHYDQGITLLEIDMNKKTGRKAAGKKWKEASETSGLNPAEQEQAALYLNKVVKYLIVPENAEIPAGLDKEVIVVRQPADHVYAGSNKTISLMEELGQLDKVTTVGVKKNKCKNETIKEKMAEKEVIYAGTSGKLNYKKLVKNKCNLALLSSSVLPEKRSSKKAAKKKMTAYRKMTEKMTLLQIPVIVDRAKDEKGKDAQKEWEKVYQVILGCDGQSVE
;
A
#
# COMPACT_ATOMS: atom_id res chain seq x y z
N MET A 1 9.39 -15.96 -8.35
CA MET A 1 10.15 -16.87 -7.47
C MET A 1 11.43 -16.19 -7.02
N THR A 2 11.80 -16.35 -5.76
CA THR A 2 13.03 -15.80 -5.16
C THR A 2 13.91 -16.94 -4.68
N VAL A 3 15.22 -16.87 -4.95
CA VAL A 3 16.20 -17.83 -4.43
C VAL A 3 17.15 -17.12 -3.50
N LYS A 4 17.19 -17.52 -2.22
CA LYS A 4 18.08 -16.95 -1.21
C LYS A 4 18.73 -18.07 -0.42
N ASN A 5 20.08 -18.06 -0.37
CA ASN A 5 20.88 -19.10 0.31
C ASN A 5 20.53 -20.54 -0.15
N GLY A 6 20.25 -20.72 -1.44
CA GLY A 6 19.88 -22.01 -2.00
C GLY A 6 18.43 -22.46 -1.77
N GLN A 7 17.66 -21.70 -1.02
CA GLN A 7 16.23 -21.96 -0.80
C GLN A 7 15.38 -21.16 -1.77
N MET A 8 14.43 -21.84 -2.41
CA MET A 8 13.47 -21.23 -3.33
C MET A 8 12.17 -20.90 -2.61
N THR A 9 11.59 -19.73 -2.92
CA THR A 9 10.29 -19.32 -2.42
C THR A 9 9.47 -18.75 -3.56
N ALA A 10 8.25 -19.23 -3.75
CA ALA A 10 7.30 -18.73 -4.73
C ALA A 10 6.27 -17.82 -4.06
N ALA A 11 6.13 -16.59 -4.55
CA ALA A 11 5.00 -15.74 -4.21
C ALA A 11 3.81 -16.14 -5.09
N VAL A 12 2.77 -16.71 -4.49
CA VAL A 12 1.56 -17.17 -5.17
C VAL A 12 0.39 -16.28 -4.77
N THR A 13 -0.11 -15.50 -5.71
CA THR A 13 -1.28 -14.63 -5.49
C THR A 13 -2.53 -15.32 -6.00
N LEU A 14 -3.53 -15.43 -5.14
CA LEU A 14 -4.84 -15.98 -5.47
C LEU A 14 -5.74 -14.88 -6.03
N SER A 15 -6.74 -15.26 -6.83
CA SER A 15 -7.73 -14.34 -7.38
C SER A 15 -8.74 -13.80 -6.35
N GLY A 16 -8.52 -14.06 -5.06
CA GLY A 16 -9.39 -13.62 -3.97
C GLY A 16 -8.99 -14.21 -2.63
N GLN A 17 -9.90 -14.12 -1.65
CA GLN A 17 -9.70 -14.54 -0.27
C GLN A 17 -10.29 -15.93 0.04
N GLY A 18 -10.40 -16.78 -0.96
CA GLY A 18 -11.03 -18.11 -0.83
C GLY A 18 -10.30 -19.06 0.12
N TYR A 19 -8.99 -18.89 0.27
CA TYR A 19 -8.14 -19.66 1.17
C TYR A 19 -7.35 -18.71 2.07
N ASN A 20 -7.34 -18.95 3.37
CA ASN A 20 -6.65 -18.10 4.33
C ASN A 20 -5.42 -18.73 4.99
N ARG A 21 -5.14 -20.01 4.70
CA ARG A 21 -3.96 -20.74 5.18
C ARG A 21 -3.56 -21.79 4.17
N ILE A 22 -2.26 -22.05 4.10
CA ILE A 22 -1.66 -23.17 3.37
C ILE A 22 -0.79 -23.95 4.34
N TYR A 23 -0.76 -25.27 4.20
CA TYR A 23 0.10 -26.17 4.95
C TYR A 23 0.82 -27.09 3.96
N LEU A 24 2.14 -27.23 4.12
CA LEU A 24 2.95 -28.12 3.27
C LEU A 24 2.94 -29.52 3.90
N GLY A 25 2.12 -30.40 3.36
CA GLY A 25 1.99 -31.77 3.82
C GLY A 25 0.57 -32.31 3.75
N ASP A 26 0.35 -33.40 4.46
CA ASP A 26 -0.93 -34.11 4.49
C ASP A 26 -2.02 -33.26 5.19
N VAL A 27 -3.19 -33.19 4.57
CA VAL A 27 -4.36 -32.46 5.08
C VAL A 27 -4.79 -32.93 6.47
N ASN A 28 -4.55 -34.19 6.82
CA ASN A 28 -4.91 -34.74 8.13
C ASN A 28 -4.09 -34.15 9.29
N ASN A 29 -2.89 -33.65 9.01
CA ASN A 29 -2.01 -33.03 9.99
C ASN A 29 -2.17 -31.50 10.06
N ALA A 30 -2.83 -30.92 9.06
CA ALA A 30 -2.90 -29.48 8.89
C ALA A 30 -3.64 -28.75 10.04
N SER A 31 -4.65 -29.38 10.65
CA SER A 31 -5.41 -28.78 11.76
C SER A 31 -4.62 -28.67 13.06
N ASP A 32 -3.67 -29.57 13.29
CA ASP A 32 -2.99 -29.75 14.57
C ASP A 32 -1.58 -29.12 14.58
N ASP A 33 -1.06 -28.75 13.42
CA ASP A 33 0.28 -28.19 13.25
C ASP A 33 0.26 -26.69 12.88
N GLU A 34 -0.39 -25.89 13.73
CA GLU A 34 -0.60 -24.45 13.51
C GLU A 34 0.70 -23.65 13.28
N LYS A 35 1.82 -24.08 13.88
CA LYS A 35 3.11 -23.38 13.78
C LYS A 35 3.73 -23.45 12.36
N ASN A 36 3.30 -24.41 11.55
CA ASN A 36 3.78 -24.63 10.20
C ASN A 36 2.78 -24.14 9.11
N TRP A 37 1.73 -23.44 9.52
CA TRP A 37 0.83 -22.80 8.55
C TRP A 37 1.52 -21.66 7.82
N ILE A 38 1.40 -21.65 6.51
CA ILE A 38 1.76 -20.53 5.66
C ILE A 38 0.53 -19.65 5.55
N LEU A 39 0.69 -18.40 5.91
CA LEU A 39 -0.35 -17.39 5.93
C LEU A 39 -0.14 -16.41 4.79
N PRO A 40 -1.18 -15.71 4.32
CA PRO A 40 -1.00 -14.70 3.30
C PRO A 40 -0.18 -13.53 3.85
N ASP A 41 0.57 -12.86 2.97
CA ASP A 41 1.40 -11.70 3.29
C ASP A 41 0.59 -10.57 3.97
N SER A 42 -0.69 -10.47 3.64
CA SER A 42 -1.63 -9.56 4.30
C SER A 42 -3.04 -10.16 4.32
N LEU A 43 -3.64 -10.21 5.49
CA LEU A 43 -5.05 -10.60 5.67
C LEU A 43 -6.04 -9.50 5.25
N LEU A 44 -5.54 -8.30 4.97
CA LEU A 44 -6.33 -7.14 4.52
C LEU A 44 -6.30 -6.99 3.00
N ALA A 45 -5.50 -7.79 2.29
CA ALA A 45 -5.44 -7.75 0.84
C ALA A 45 -6.72 -8.35 0.23
N GLU A 46 -7.22 -7.77 -0.85
CA GLU A 46 -8.34 -8.33 -1.62
C GLU A 46 -7.96 -9.67 -2.27
N GLN A 47 -6.69 -9.82 -2.59
CA GLN A 47 -6.08 -11.04 -3.10
C GLN A 47 -5.00 -11.51 -2.14
N TYR A 48 -5.10 -12.74 -1.69
CA TYR A 48 -4.11 -13.30 -0.79
C TYR A 48 -2.88 -13.78 -1.56
N THR A 49 -1.71 -13.31 -1.13
CA THR A 49 -0.40 -13.76 -1.61
C THR A 49 0.27 -14.59 -0.52
N PHE A 50 0.72 -15.79 -0.90
CA PHE A 50 1.40 -16.72 -0.01
C PHE A 50 2.86 -16.91 -0.45
N GLN A 51 3.79 -16.87 0.48
CA GLN A 51 5.19 -17.17 0.26
C GLN A 51 5.41 -18.67 0.46
N ILE A 52 5.35 -19.45 -0.62
CA ILE A 52 5.42 -20.91 -0.55
C ILE A 52 6.87 -21.37 -0.74
N PRO A 53 7.49 -22.04 0.24
CA PRO A 53 8.77 -22.72 0.04
C PRO A 53 8.65 -23.78 -1.06
N VAL A 54 9.61 -23.77 -1.98
CA VAL A 54 9.67 -24.70 -3.11
C VAL A 54 10.96 -25.51 -3.01
N GLU A 55 10.83 -26.81 -2.79
CA GLU A 55 12.01 -27.68 -2.69
C GLU A 55 12.57 -28.01 -4.06
N LYS A 56 11.70 -28.32 -5.03
CA LYS A 56 12.09 -28.69 -6.39
C LYS A 56 11.15 -28.06 -7.43
N LEU A 57 11.72 -27.73 -8.58
CA LEU A 57 10.96 -27.33 -9.75
C LEU A 57 10.56 -28.56 -10.56
N ASP A 58 9.49 -28.42 -11.35
CA ASP A 58 8.95 -29.45 -12.26
C ASP A 58 8.44 -30.72 -11.53
N GLU A 59 8.33 -30.68 -10.20
CA GLU A 59 7.72 -31.74 -9.40
C GLU A 59 6.37 -31.29 -8.84
N VAL A 60 5.45 -32.24 -8.72
CA VAL A 60 4.14 -32.00 -8.10
C VAL A 60 4.30 -32.00 -6.59
N MET A 61 3.96 -30.89 -5.95
CA MET A 61 3.88 -30.82 -4.50
C MET A 61 2.42 -30.84 -4.02
N THR A 62 2.15 -31.61 -2.99
CA THR A 62 0.84 -31.66 -2.34
C THR A 62 0.81 -30.67 -1.20
N ILE A 63 -0.25 -29.88 -1.13
CA ILE A 63 -0.50 -28.90 -0.06
C ILE A 63 -1.89 -29.10 0.51
N ALA A 64 -2.07 -28.75 1.75
CA ALA A 64 -3.40 -28.54 2.34
C ALA A 64 -3.72 -27.03 2.34
N VAL A 65 -4.94 -26.66 1.96
CA VAL A 65 -5.44 -25.29 1.95
C VAL A 65 -6.68 -25.17 2.84
N HIS A 66 -6.73 -24.12 3.65
CA HIS A 66 -7.88 -23.88 4.52
C HIS A 66 -8.85 -22.91 3.85
N THR A 67 -10.07 -23.36 3.59
CA THR A 67 -11.11 -22.60 2.93
C THR A 67 -11.80 -21.64 3.90
N THR A 68 -11.93 -20.36 3.52
CA THR A 68 -12.60 -19.33 4.34
C THR A 68 -14.09 -19.59 4.48
N LYS A 69 -14.74 -20.05 3.39
CA LYS A 69 -16.19 -20.22 3.33
C LYS A 69 -16.70 -21.43 4.13
N SER A 70 -16.02 -22.57 4.01
CA SER A 70 -16.44 -23.83 4.67
C SER A 70 -15.73 -24.08 5.99
N ASN A 71 -14.67 -23.32 6.29
CA ASN A 71 -13.79 -23.50 7.45
C ASN A 71 -13.22 -24.92 7.56
N LYS A 72 -12.80 -25.47 6.41
CA LYS A 72 -12.27 -26.83 6.28
C LYS A 72 -10.94 -26.82 5.54
N TRP A 73 -10.14 -27.82 5.82
CA TRP A 73 -8.93 -28.11 5.07
C TRP A 73 -9.24 -29.00 3.88
N ASP A 74 -8.68 -28.67 2.72
CA ASP A 74 -8.78 -29.40 1.46
C ASP A 74 -7.39 -29.66 0.88
N THR A 75 -7.20 -30.78 0.21
CA THR A 75 -5.95 -31.09 -0.51
C THR A 75 -5.91 -30.42 -1.85
N ARG A 76 -4.77 -29.84 -2.20
CA ARG A 76 -4.45 -29.29 -3.54
C ARG A 76 -3.05 -29.71 -3.96
N THR A 77 -2.80 -29.63 -5.25
CA THR A 77 -1.47 -29.84 -5.82
C THR A 77 -0.99 -28.58 -6.53
N LEU A 78 0.31 -28.30 -6.44
CA LEU A 78 1.00 -27.23 -7.13
C LEU A 78 2.20 -27.80 -7.86
N THR A 79 2.52 -27.24 -9.02
CA THR A 79 3.78 -27.49 -9.75
C THR A 79 4.35 -26.16 -10.18
N PHE A 80 5.62 -25.91 -9.86
CA PHE A 80 6.35 -24.74 -10.29
C PHE A 80 7.31 -25.16 -11.40
N HIS A 81 7.01 -24.74 -12.63
CA HIS A 81 7.80 -25.10 -13.79
C HIS A 81 9.06 -24.25 -13.93
N SER A 82 10.18 -24.88 -14.28
CA SER A 82 11.44 -24.18 -14.58
C SER A 82 11.41 -23.53 -15.96
N GLU A 83 10.60 -24.06 -16.87
CA GLU A 83 10.45 -23.54 -18.23
C GLU A 83 9.87 -22.10 -18.19
N GLY A 84 10.52 -21.18 -18.92
CA GLY A 84 10.12 -19.77 -18.97
C GLY A 84 10.65 -18.91 -17.82
N MET A 85 11.38 -19.47 -16.87
CA MET A 85 12.03 -18.67 -15.83
C MET A 85 13.24 -17.93 -16.36
N THR A 86 13.26 -16.60 -16.24
CA THR A 86 14.43 -15.76 -16.52
C THR A 86 15.06 -15.31 -15.20
N LYS A 87 16.38 -15.45 -15.08
CA LYS A 87 17.09 -14.93 -13.90
C LYS A 87 17.14 -13.41 -13.98
N ILE A 88 16.51 -12.76 -13.04
CA ILE A 88 16.64 -11.31 -12.83
C ILE A 88 17.89 -11.13 -11.99
N ALA A 89 18.89 -10.41 -12.50
CA ALA A 89 20.11 -10.10 -11.75
C ALA A 89 19.77 -9.17 -10.58
N ASP A 90 20.27 -9.47 -9.39
CA ASP A 90 20.16 -8.60 -8.22
C ASP A 90 20.89 -7.27 -8.52
N SER A 91 20.14 -6.18 -8.51
CA SER A 91 20.66 -4.81 -8.62
C SER A 91 21.24 -4.35 -7.27
N ASN A 92 22.18 -5.10 -6.71
CA ASN A 92 22.97 -4.62 -5.56
C ASN A 92 24.25 -5.42 -5.42
N ASN A 93 25.32 -4.97 -6.08
CA ASN A 93 26.65 -5.03 -5.48
C ASN A 93 27.60 -4.03 -6.19
N GLY A 94 27.71 -2.85 -5.64
CA GLY A 94 28.81 -1.93 -5.90
C GLY A 94 29.61 -1.80 -4.63
N ASN A 95 30.60 -2.63 -4.46
CA ASN A 95 31.88 -2.18 -3.90
C ASN A 95 32.95 -3.25 -4.13
N ALA A 96 33.86 -2.98 -5.04
CA ALA A 96 35.04 -3.77 -5.27
C ALA A 96 36.14 -3.31 -4.31
N SER A 97 36.70 -4.23 -3.57
CA SER A 97 38.02 -4.04 -2.96
C SER A 97 38.94 -5.17 -3.36
N ASN A 98 39.97 -4.77 -3.99
CA ASN A 98 41.22 -5.33 -4.41
C ASN A 98 41.80 -6.50 -3.56
N GLY A 99 42.33 -7.53 -4.20
CA GLY A 99 43.11 -8.57 -3.52
C GLY A 99 43.61 -9.65 -4.47
N ASN A 100 44.83 -9.47 -4.88
CA ASN A 100 45.75 -10.23 -5.70
C ASN A 100 45.92 -11.73 -5.29
N ASN A 101 46.04 -12.65 -6.20
CA ASN A 101 47.11 -13.63 -6.42
C ASN A 101 46.60 -14.97 -7.04
N GLY A 102 47.04 -15.34 -8.20
CA GLY A 102 48.10 -16.31 -8.35
C GLY A 102 47.70 -17.59 -9.08
N SER A 103 48.22 -17.75 -10.28
CA SER A 103 48.77 -18.97 -10.88
C SER A 103 47.90 -19.97 -11.68
N ASN A 104 48.22 -20.00 -12.95
CA ASN A 104 48.77 -21.07 -13.78
C ASN A 104 47.85 -21.96 -14.62
N GLY A 105 48.22 -22.01 -15.91
CA GLY A 105 48.10 -23.17 -16.78
C GLY A 105 47.43 -22.93 -18.12
N SER A 106 48.08 -22.34 -19.05
CA SER A 106 48.72 -22.86 -20.28
C SER A 106 47.78 -23.57 -21.29
N LEU A 107 47.61 -23.01 -22.47
CA LEU A 107 48.17 -23.42 -23.76
C LEU A 107 47.59 -22.56 -24.91
N LYS A 108 48.53 -22.01 -25.65
CA LYS A 108 48.47 -21.38 -26.98
C LYS A 108 48.52 -22.49 -28.08
N PRO A 109 48.44 -22.22 -29.42
CA PRO A 109 48.89 -21.00 -30.12
C PRO A 109 48.12 -20.65 -31.42
N GLY A 110 48.49 -19.51 -31.95
CA GLY A 110 48.85 -19.12 -33.30
C GLY A 110 47.81 -18.25 -34.01
N GLY A 111 48.11 -17.21 -34.69
CA GLY A 111 49.32 -16.50 -35.00
C GLY A 111 48.99 -15.36 -35.96
N ASN A 112 49.77 -14.32 -35.84
CA ASN A 112 50.30 -13.41 -36.86
C ASN A 112 49.39 -12.32 -37.49
N ASN A 113 49.70 -11.16 -37.30
CA ASN A 113 50.64 -10.11 -37.79
C ASN A 113 49.89 -9.08 -38.62
N ASN A 114 50.01 -7.80 -38.54
CA ASN A 114 51.07 -6.83 -38.44
C ASN A 114 50.53 -5.40 -38.29
N ASN A 115 51.21 -4.61 -37.54
CA ASN A 115 51.22 -3.15 -37.47
C ASN A 115 52.10 -2.60 -38.63
N PRO A 116 52.29 -1.32 -38.92
CA PRO A 116 52.05 -0.07 -38.16
C PRO A 116 51.73 1.18 -39.01
N GLY A 117 51.55 2.34 -38.33
CA GLY A 117 52.03 3.61 -38.87
C GLY A 117 51.08 4.80 -38.79
N ASN A 118 51.18 5.56 -37.78
CA ASN A 118 51.67 6.93 -37.62
C ASN A 118 51.08 8.07 -38.49
N GLY A 119 50.71 9.17 -37.83
CA GLY A 119 50.93 10.49 -38.38
C GLY A 119 49.78 11.50 -38.26
N SER A 120 49.81 12.27 -37.21
CA SER A 120 49.88 13.74 -37.07
C SER A 120 48.90 14.69 -37.80
N ASN A 121 48.29 15.49 -36.96
CA ASN A 121 48.13 16.96 -37.00
C ASN A 121 47.43 17.68 -38.15
N GLY A 122 46.58 18.64 -37.76
CA GLY A 122 46.41 19.87 -38.50
C GLY A 122 45.08 20.59 -38.30
N ASN A 123 45.15 21.65 -37.53
CA ASN A 123 44.20 22.77 -37.37
C ASN A 123 43.64 23.34 -38.69
N ASN A 124 42.43 23.81 -38.77
CA ASN A 124 42.06 25.24 -38.74
C ASN A 124 40.64 25.54 -39.26
N GLN A 125 39.95 26.37 -38.52
CA GLN A 125 39.05 27.47 -38.80
C GLN A 125 38.51 27.70 -40.24
N GLY A 126 37.23 28.12 -40.28
CA GLY A 126 36.74 29.06 -41.32
C GLY A 126 35.28 28.94 -41.67
N ASN A 127 34.52 29.71 -41.03
CA ASN A 127 33.44 30.64 -41.41
C ASN A 127 32.63 30.50 -42.73
N ALA A 128 31.31 30.64 -42.51
CA ALA A 128 30.35 31.49 -43.25
C ALA A 128 29.63 31.00 -44.53
N GLU A 129 28.34 31.13 -44.36
CA GLU A 129 27.35 31.67 -45.33
C GLU A 129 26.75 30.80 -46.45
N ASN A 130 25.47 30.65 -46.24
CA ASN A 130 24.33 30.95 -47.13
C ASN A 130 24.07 30.21 -48.46
N ASN A 131 22.83 29.84 -48.52
CA ASN A 131 21.85 29.94 -49.59
C ASN A 131 21.37 28.69 -50.34
N ASN A 132 20.10 28.45 -50.08
CA ASN A 132 18.98 28.26 -51.04
C ASN A 132 19.14 27.33 -52.26
N GLY A 133 18.16 26.44 -52.38
CA GLY A 133 17.80 25.94 -53.72
C GLY A 133 17.37 24.49 -53.81
N ASN A 134 16.11 24.31 -53.64
CA ASN A 134 15.14 23.49 -54.38
C ASN A 134 15.56 22.22 -55.17
N SER A 135 14.73 21.20 -54.98
CA SER A 135 14.26 20.16 -55.92
C SER A 135 15.16 18.96 -56.26
N GLY A 136 14.57 17.79 -56.05
CA GLY A 136 14.89 16.62 -56.86
C GLY A 136 14.82 15.29 -56.10
N THR A 137 13.70 14.62 -56.28
CA THR A 137 13.39 13.22 -56.07
C THR A 137 14.55 12.27 -56.40
N THR A 138 14.90 11.37 -55.50
CA THR A 138 14.99 9.92 -55.82
C THR A 138 15.28 9.11 -54.56
N GLY A 139 14.60 7.99 -54.40
CA GLY A 139 14.59 7.17 -53.21
C GLY A 139 15.93 6.51 -52.91
N ASN A 140 16.11 6.28 -51.63
CA ASN A 140 16.92 5.15 -51.22
C ASN A 140 16.35 4.53 -49.93
N ASN A 141 15.97 3.31 -50.08
CA ASN A 141 15.41 2.41 -49.11
C ASN A 141 16.48 2.14 -48.05
N THR A 142 16.34 2.66 -46.88
CA THR A 142 17.11 2.23 -45.73
C THR A 142 16.14 1.65 -44.71
N THR A 143 16.24 0.37 -44.48
CA THR A 143 15.52 -0.45 -43.50
C THR A 143 15.58 0.22 -42.12
N ASN A 144 14.52 0.91 -41.76
CA ASN A 144 14.30 1.37 -40.40
C ASN A 144 13.76 0.24 -39.56
N ASN A 145 14.52 -0.16 -38.55
CA ASN A 145 14.11 -1.09 -37.50
C ASN A 145 12.80 -0.65 -36.86
N GLY A 146 11.69 -1.24 -37.28
CA GLY A 146 10.47 -1.51 -36.51
C GLY A 146 9.82 -0.41 -35.67
N LYS A 147 10.23 0.86 -35.77
CA LYS A 147 9.59 1.98 -35.05
C LYS A 147 8.47 2.58 -35.89
N THR A 148 7.31 2.80 -35.29
CA THR A 148 6.21 3.51 -35.95
C THR A 148 6.51 5.01 -36.07
N ASP A 149 5.92 5.69 -37.07
CA ASP A 149 6.09 7.15 -37.27
C ASP A 149 5.70 7.96 -35.99
N GLN A 150 4.78 7.47 -35.19
CA GLN A 150 4.42 8.10 -33.91
C GLN A 150 5.48 7.92 -32.84
N GLU A 151 6.10 6.75 -32.72
CA GLU A 151 7.18 6.49 -31.77
C GLU A 151 8.40 7.36 -32.11
N SER A 152 8.75 7.49 -33.40
CA SER A 152 9.82 8.35 -33.87
C SER A 152 9.52 9.85 -33.64
N LYS A 153 8.26 10.26 -33.79
CA LYS A 153 7.83 11.64 -33.51
C LYS A 153 7.93 11.96 -32.02
N TYR A 154 7.45 11.09 -31.14
CA TYR A 154 7.58 11.28 -29.68
C TYR A 154 9.04 11.29 -29.25
N GLU A 155 9.89 10.40 -29.76
CA GLU A 155 11.33 10.43 -29.47
C GLU A 155 12.01 11.68 -30.00
N SER A 156 11.61 12.20 -31.18
CA SER A 156 12.15 13.46 -31.73
C SER A 156 11.73 14.67 -30.90
N ASP A 157 10.50 14.69 -30.38
CA ASP A 157 10.02 15.76 -29.51
C ASP A 157 10.67 15.69 -28.11
N LEU A 158 10.98 14.49 -27.62
CA LEU A 158 11.73 14.25 -26.39
C LEU A 158 13.18 14.79 -26.47
N ASN A 159 13.83 14.66 -27.63
CA ASN A 159 15.21 15.11 -27.83
C ASN A 159 15.36 16.63 -28.02
N LYS A 160 14.26 17.39 -28.19
CA LYS A 160 14.26 18.85 -28.34
C LYS A 160 14.17 19.61 -27.02
N SER A 161 13.99 18.91 -25.90
CA SER A 161 13.80 19.55 -24.59
C SER A 161 15.12 19.90 -23.94
N THR A 162 15.34 21.16 -23.65
CA THR A 162 16.40 21.62 -22.75
C THR A 162 16.00 21.24 -21.31
N ALA A 163 16.89 20.57 -20.60
CA ALA A 163 16.67 20.09 -19.24
C ALA A 163 16.15 21.21 -18.30
N ARG A 164 14.86 21.26 -18.07
CA ARG A 164 14.23 22.07 -17.04
C ARG A 164 13.73 21.16 -15.94
N VAL A 165 14.02 21.50 -14.69
CA VAL A 165 13.37 20.87 -13.55
C VAL A 165 11.89 21.22 -13.64
N ASN A 166 11.08 20.21 -13.72
CA ASN A 166 9.67 20.38 -13.99
C ASN A 166 8.87 20.58 -12.71
N SER A 167 8.13 21.65 -12.65
CA SER A 167 7.27 21.95 -11.51
C SER A 167 6.07 21.00 -11.37
N THR A 168 5.72 20.28 -12.43
CA THR A 168 4.53 19.43 -12.48
C THR A 168 4.82 17.98 -12.06
N THR A 169 5.95 17.40 -12.47
CA THR A 169 6.31 16.02 -12.09
C THR A 169 7.31 15.95 -10.92
N GLY A 170 8.02 17.05 -10.64
CA GLY A 170 9.14 17.07 -9.68
C GLY A 170 10.36 16.28 -10.14
N LEU A 171 10.36 15.79 -11.39
CA LEU A 171 11.43 15.01 -12.00
C LEU A 171 12.15 15.81 -13.08
N LYS A 172 13.39 15.48 -13.34
CA LYS A 172 14.15 15.96 -14.50
C LYS A 172 13.68 15.23 -15.76
N ASP A 173 13.93 15.84 -16.93
CA ASP A 173 13.71 15.14 -18.18
C ASP A 173 14.57 13.88 -18.25
N GLY A 174 13.96 12.75 -18.63
CA GLY A 174 14.61 11.46 -18.65
C GLY A 174 13.63 10.28 -18.77
N VAL A 175 14.18 9.08 -18.72
CA VAL A 175 13.42 7.82 -18.74
C VAL A 175 13.47 7.19 -17.37
N TYR A 176 12.32 6.83 -16.84
CA TYR A 176 12.13 6.25 -15.50
C TYR A 176 11.43 4.90 -15.61
N THR A 177 11.78 4.00 -14.73
CA THR A 177 10.99 2.78 -14.50
C THR A 177 10.01 3.06 -13.37
N PRO A 178 8.69 2.80 -13.54
CA PRO A 178 7.75 2.94 -12.44
C PRO A 178 8.15 2.07 -11.24
N ASP A 179 8.13 2.61 -10.03
CA ASP A 179 8.31 1.83 -8.79
C ASP A 179 7.11 0.90 -8.53
N SER A 180 5.92 1.34 -8.95
CA SER A 180 4.75 0.47 -9.04
C SER A 180 3.80 0.93 -10.15
N PHE A 181 2.98 -0.01 -10.62
CA PHE A 181 1.92 0.23 -11.58
C PHE A 181 0.71 -0.62 -11.22
N SER A 182 -0.44 0.02 -11.17
CA SER A 182 -1.71 -0.69 -11.00
C SER A 182 -2.74 -0.18 -12.00
N TRP A 183 -3.77 -0.98 -12.22
CA TRP A 183 -4.88 -0.65 -13.10
C TRP A 183 -6.15 -1.33 -12.62
N SER A 184 -7.30 -0.73 -12.95
CA SER A 184 -8.62 -1.28 -12.69
C SER A 184 -9.55 -1.03 -13.87
N GLY A 185 -10.71 -1.67 -13.86
CA GLY A 185 -11.70 -1.58 -14.94
C GLY A 185 -11.58 -2.70 -15.98
N GLY A 186 -12.39 -2.60 -17.02
CA GLY A 186 -12.49 -3.64 -18.04
C GLY A 186 -13.21 -4.90 -17.56
N THR A 187 -13.05 -5.99 -18.32
CA THR A 187 -13.73 -7.28 -18.08
C THR A 187 -12.83 -8.32 -17.38
N GLY A 188 -11.62 -7.93 -16.99
CA GLY A 188 -10.63 -8.83 -16.38
C GLY A 188 -9.92 -9.81 -17.34
N LYS A 189 -10.26 -9.78 -18.63
CA LYS A 189 -9.64 -10.67 -19.65
C LYS A 189 -8.31 -10.16 -20.22
N VAL A 190 -8.00 -8.90 -19.99
CA VAL A 190 -6.81 -8.23 -20.52
C VAL A 190 -6.08 -7.58 -19.38
N SER A 191 -4.78 -7.81 -19.27
CA SER A 191 -3.92 -7.11 -18.34
C SER A 191 -3.27 -5.90 -19.00
N ILE A 192 -2.93 -4.90 -18.19
CA ILE A 192 -2.18 -3.71 -18.61
C ILE A 192 -0.88 -3.67 -17.80
N THR A 193 0.22 -3.37 -18.46
CA THR A 193 1.53 -3.16 -17.82
C THR A 193 2.10 -1.81 -18.23
N CYS A 194 2.99 -1.24 -17.44
CA CYS A 194 3.75 -0.04 -17.77
C CYS A 194 5.24 -0.35 -17.68
N SER A 195 5.93 -0.30 -18.80
CA SER A 195 7.36 -0.66 -18.86
C SER A 195 8.28 0.51 -18.54
N LYS A 196 7.89 1.73 -18.91
CA LYS A 196 8.69 2.96 -18.70
C LYS A 196 7.81 4.20 -18.69
N VAL A 197 8.34 5.24 -18.07
CA VAL A 197 7.81 6.60 -18.12
C VAL A 197 8.90 7.50 -18.66
N THR A 198 8.57 8.31 -19.64
CA THR A 198 9.47 9.33 -20.18
C THR A 198 8.98 10.69 -19.74
N VAL A 199 9.83 11.47 -19.08
CA VAL A 199 9.54 12.84 -18.67
C VAL A 199 10.27 13.78 -19.62
N THR A 200 9.54 14.72 -20.20
CA THR A 200 10.09 15.75 -21.09
C THR A 200 9.29 17.03 -21.01
N GLY A 201 10.00 18.16 -20.92
CA GLY A 201 9.38 19.49 -20.91
C GLY A 201 8.26 19.64 -19.89
N GLY A 202 8.25 18.82 -18.84
CA GLY A 202 7.25 18.96 -17.83
C GLY A 202 6.16 17.92 -17.84
N GLN A 203 6.11 17.12 -18.82
CA GLN A 203 5.06 16.14 -19.03
C GLN A 203 5.62 14.73 -18.87
N ALA A 204 4.90 13.88 -18.18
CA ALA A 204 5.21 12.46 -18.11
C ALA A 204 4.39 11.69 -19.15
N TYR A 205 5.05 10.76 -19.83
CA TYR A 205 4.46 9.86 -20.81
C TYR A 205 4.72 8.42 -20.41
N ALA A 206 3.67 7.66 -20.16
CA ALA A 206 3.76 6.24 -19.82
C ALA A 206 3.68 5.37 -21.07
N THR A 207 4.57 4.39 -21.19
CA THR A 207 4.45 3.32 -22.18
C THR A 207 3.67 2.18 -21.54
N ILE A 208 2.38 2.11 -21.89
CA ILE A 208 1.46 1.07 -21.41
C ILE A 208 1.28 -0.02 -22.47
N THR A 209 1.14 -1.26 -22.04
CA THR A 209 0.96 -2.42 -22.94
C THR A 209 -0.23 -3.25 -22.48
N PHE A 210 -1.21 -3.42 -23.37
CA PHE A 210 -2.33 -4.33 -23.20
C PHE A 210 -1.94 -5.73 -23.66
N SER A 211 -2.28 -6.77 -22.89
CA SER A 211 -2.06 -8.17 -23.23
C SER A 211 -3.08 -8.67 -24.28
N SER A 212 -3.29 -7.88 -25.33
CA SER A 212 -4.18 -8.18 -26.45
C SER A 212 -3.74 -7.41 -27.70
N PRO A 213 -3.70 -8.04 -28.88
CA PRO A 213 -3.34 -7.36 -30.14
C PRO A 213 -4.50 -6.55 -30.74
N HIS A 214 -5.68 -6.55 -30.12
CA HIS A 214 -6.91 -6.02 -30.72
C HIS A 214 -7.22 -4.58 -30.37
N TYR A 215 -6.37 -3.89 -29.59
CA TYR A 215 -6.56 -2.46 -29.30
C TYR A 215 -6.15 -1.62 -30.50
N GLN A 216 -7.04 -0.71 -30.94
CA GLN A 216 -6.85 0.14 -32.09
C GLN A 216 -6.39 1.55 -31.71
N TYR A 217 -6.88 2.05 -30.59
CA TYR A 217 -6.45 3.31 -30.00
C TYR A 217 -6.79 3.32 -28.50
N VAL A 218 -6.19 4.26 -27.79
CA VAL A 218 -6.59 4.65 -26.45
C VAL A 218 -6.88 6.14 -26.39
N LYS A 219 -7.83 6.55 -25.56
CA LYS A 219 -8.08 7.95 -25.23
C LYS A 219 -7.52 8.23 -23.84
N ALA A 220 -6.75 9.31 -23.72
CA ALA A 220 -6.25 9.82 -22.45
C ALA A 220 -6.25 11.34 -22.50
N ASN A 221 -6.63 12.02 -21.43
CA ASN A 221 -6.70 13.48 -21.34
C ASN A 221 -7.43 14.14 -22.53
N GLY A 222 -8.53 13.53 -22.99
CA GLY A 222 -9.34 14.04 -24.11
C GLY A 222 -8.77 13.79 -25.52
N ASN A 223 -7.57 13.24 -25.65
CA ASN A 223 -6.92 12.96 -26.92
C ASN A 223 -6.89 11.47 -27.25
N VAL A 224 -6.76 11.16 -28.55
CA VAL A 224 -6.65 9.78 -29.06
C VAL A 224 -5.18 9.47 -29.34
N TYR A 225 -4.73 8.31 -28.86
CA TYR A 225 -3.36 7.80 -29.06
C TYR A 225 -3.44 6.46 -29.77
N TYR A 226 -2.65 6.30 -30.83
CA TYR A 226 -2.56 5.10 -31.62
C TYR A 226 -1.42 4.20 -31.14
N PRO A 227 -1.42 2.90 -31.50
CA PRO A 227 -0.38 1.99 -31.05
C PRO A 227 1.03 2.47 -31.42
N SER A 228 1.92 2.53 -30.44
CA SER A 228 3.36 2.72 -30.66
C SER A 228 4.06 1.43 -31.05
N ALA A 229 3.54 0.29 -30.58
CA ALA A 229 3.99 -1.04 -31.01
C ALA A 229 2.82 -2.03 -30.95
N LYS A 230 2.85 -3.03 -31.85
CA LYS A 230 1.87 -4.10 -31.93
C LYS A 230 2.56 -5.42 -32.23
N THR A 231 2.22 -6.43 -31.44
CA THR A 231 2.70 -7.81 -31.63
C THR A 231 1.51 -8.75 -31.87
N GLY A 232 1.77 -10.03 -32.12
CA GLY A 232 0.70 -11.03 -32.22
C GLY A 232 -0.11 -11.23 -30.92
N SER A 233 0.40 -10.80 -29.77
CA SER A 233 -0.22 -10.99 -28.46
C SER A 233 -0.49 -9.72 -27.67
N SER A 234 0.03 -8.55 -28.09
CA SER A 234 -0.07 -7.33 -27.32
C SER A 234 -0.10 -6.06 -28.16
N THR A 235 -0.58 -4.97 -27.55
CA THR A 235 -0.59 -3.62 -28.16
C THR A 235 -0.08 -2.62 -27.14
N SER A 236 0.92 -1.82 -27.50
CA SER A 236 1.52 -0.79 -26.66
C SER A 236 1.14 0.61 -27.10
N PHE A 237 1.03 1.53 -26.15
CA PHE A 237 0.70 2.92 -26.37
C PHE A 237 1.61 3.81 -25.51
N VAL A 238 1.96 4.96 -26.03
CA VAL A 238 2.61 6.04 -25.27
C VAL A 238 1.58 7.11 -25.02
N ILE A 239 1.23 7.34 -23.77
CA ILE A 239 0.18 8.28 -23.38
C ILE A 239 0.66 9.24 -22.29
N PRO A 240 0.20 10.50 -22.28
CA PRO A 240 0.48 11.40 -21.18
C PRO A 240 -0.22 10.91 -19.91
N VAL A 241 0.48 11.01 -18.78
CA VAL A 241 -0.04 10.63 -17.46
C VAL A 241 0.34 11.66 -16.42
N GLU A 242 -0.48 11.78 -15.40
CA GLU A 242 -0.12 12.41 -14.14
C GLU A 242 0.48 11.34 -13.22
N LEU A 243 1.72 11.57 -12.79
CA LEU A 243 2.39 10.64 -11.89
C LEU A 243 1.76 10.67 -10.50
N ASN A 244 1.69 9.49 -9.87
CA ASN A 244 1.17 9.32 -8.50
C ASN A 244 -0.29 9.74 -8.35
N LYS A 245 -1.04 9.65 -9.45
CA LYS A 245 -2.49 9.91 -9.53
C LYS A 245 -3.19 8.88 -10.38
N ASN A 246 -4.51 8.78 -10.19
CA ASN A 246 -5.37 7.98 -11.04
C ASN A 246 -5.56 8.67 -12.40
N ASN A 247 -5.25 7.95 -13.47
CA ASN A 247 -5.43 8.41 -14.84
C ASN A 247 -6.55 7.61 -15.52
N SER A 248 -7.54 8.31 -16.08
CA SER A 248 -8.59 7.67 -16.86
C SER A 248 -8.10 7.38 -18.28
N VAL A 249 -8.21 6.13 -18.68
CA VAL A 249 -7.85 5.66 -20.02
C VAL A 249 -9.03 4.89 -20.63
N VAL A 250 -9.38 5.21 -21.88
CA VAL A 250 -10.41 4.48 -22.61
C VAL A 250 -9.76 3.75 -23.77
N GLY A 251 -9.76 2.43 -23.74
CA GLY A 251 -9.20 1.60 -24.81
C GLY A 251 -10.28 1.11 -25.78
N MET A 252 -10.12 1.35 -27.06
CA MET A 252 -10.99 0.80 -28.10
C MET A 252 -10.44 -0.53 -28.60
N THR A 253 -11.23 -1.59 -28.49
CA THR A 253 -10.86 -2.94 -28.88
C THR A 253 -11.82 -3.51 -29.92
N THR A 254 -11.28 -4.29 -30.83
CA THR A 254 -12.01 -5.09 -31.84
C THR A 254 -12.02 -6.58 -31.53
N ALA A 255 -11.65 -6.97 -30.30
CA ALA A 255 -11.64 -8.38 -29.87
C ALA A 255 -13.02 -9.04 -29.80
N MET A 256 -14.08 -8.24 -29.84
CA MET A 256 -15.49 -8.67 -29.87
C MET A 256 -16.05 -8.48 -31.28
N SER A 257 -17.24 -9.07 -31.54
CA SER A 257 -17.94 -8.96 -32.83
C SER A 257 -18.25 -7.52 -33.23
N THR A 258 -18.33 -6.60 -32.28
CA THR A 258 -18.43 -5.15 -32.48
C THR A 258 -17.31 -4.44 -31.74
N ALA A 259 -16.83 -3.34 -32.29
CA ALA A 259 -15.81 -2.50 -31.63
C ALA A 259 -16.39 -1.85 -30.36
N HIS A 260 -15.67 -1.93 -29.26
CA HIS A 260 -16.08 -1.40 -27.97
C HIS A 260 -15.01 -0.50 -27.33
N GLU A 261 -15.46 0.59 -26.73
CA GLU A 261 -14.64 1.40 -25.83
C GLU A 261 -14.78 0.89 -24.40
N ILE A 262 -13.67 0.57 -23.78
CA ILE A 262 -13.58 0.06 -22.41
C ILE A 262 -12.83 1.06 -21.56
N LYS A 263 -13.42 1.43 -20.42
CA LYS A 263 -12.81 2.35 -19.47
C LYS A 263 -11.87 1.61 -18.53
N TYR A 264 -10.71 2.19 -18.32
CA TYR A 264 -9.70 1.76 -17.36
C TYR A 264 -9.26 2.94 -16.51
N THR A 265 -8.85 2.68 -15.32
CA THR A 265 -8.08 3.60 -14.48
C THR A 265 -6.69 3.01 -14.32
N ILE A 266 -5.66 3.78 -14.62
CA ILE A 266 -4.26 3.38 -14.41
C ILE A 266 -3.61 4.29 -13.38
N PHE A 267 -2.72 3.72 -12.58
CA PHE A 267 -1.93 4.44 -11.60
C PHE A 267 -0.45 4.14 -11.82
N VAL A 268 0.32 5.20 -12.09
CA VAL A 268 1.76 5.11 -12.37
C VAL A 268 2.49 5.77 -11.21
N TYR A 269 3.16 4.99 -10.38
CA TYR A 269 3.87 5.49 -9.21
C TYR A 269 5.37 5.60 -9.46
N ILE A 270 5.92 6.77 -9.15
CA ILE A 270 7.36 7.04 -9.10
C ILE A 270 7.68 7.72 -7.76
N ALA A 271 8.44 7.03 -6.90
CA ALA A 271 8.75 7.46 -5.54
C ALA A 271 9.51 8.79 -5.49
N GLU A 272 10.39 9.03 -6.46
CA GLU A 272 11.13 10.30 -6.57
C GLU A 272 10.18 11.47 -6.83
N ALA A 273 9.20 11.30 -7.72
CA ALA A 273 8.17 12.32 -7.99
C ALA A 273 7.29 12.55 -6.76
N ALA A 274 6.89 11.49 -6.05
CA ALA A 274 6.11 11.59 -4.83
C ALA A 274 6.86 12.39 -3.76
N LYS A 275 8.13 12.10 -3.53
CA LYS A 275 8.99 12.84 -2.59
C LYS A 275 9.15 14.31 -2.98
N ALA A 276 9.36 14.61 -4.26
CA ALA A 276 9.51 15.97 -4.75
C ALA A 276 8.22 16.78 -4.55
N ASN A 277 7.06 16.23 -4.90
CA ASN A 277 5.76 16.87 -4.72
C ASN A 277 5.41 17.05 -3.24
N ALA A 278 5.67 16.03 -2.42
CA ALA A 278 5.48 16.10 -0.98
C ALA A 278 6.40 17.14 -0.33
N SER A 279 7.67 17.23 -0.72
CA SER A 279 8.62 18.23 -0.24
C SER A 279 8.21 19.66 -0.65
N ALA A 280 7.71 19.84 -1.87
CA ALA A 280 7.18 21.11 -2.33
C ALA A 280 5.96 21.55 -1.49
N ARG A 281 5.02 20.64 -1.25
CA ARG A 281 3.85 20.86 -0.39
C ARG A 281 4.25 21.16 1.06
N ALA A 282 5.30 20.54 1.53
CA ALA A 282 5.79 20.64 2.90
C ALA A 282 6.68 21.87 3.16
N ASN A 283 6.94 22.72 2.16
CA ASN A 283 7.90 23.82 2.29
C ASN A 283 9.26 23.38 2.86
N GLY A 284 9.80 22.28 2.35
CA GLY A 284 11.08 21.71 2.77
C GLY A 284 11.05 20.89 4.07
N LYS A 285 9.89 20.66 4.69
CA LYS A 285 9.75 19.75 5.84
C LYS A 285 9.81 18.29 5.36
N GLU A 286 10.28 17.42 6.25
CA GLU A 286 10.28 15.98 5.98
C GLU A 286 8.85 15.44 5.89
N VAL A 287 8.55 14.69 4.84
CA VAL A 287 7.26 14.04 4.60
C VAL A 287 7.41 12.54 4.77
N THR A 288 6.51 11.96 5.56
CA THR A 288 6.41 10.50 5.69
C THR A 288 5.75 9.93 4.43
N VAL A 289 6.33 8.86 3.87
CA VAL A 289 5.73 8.09 2.76
C VAL A 289 5.19 6.79 3.32
N ILE A 290 3.92 6.48 3.05
CA ILE A 290 3.22 5.26 3.49
C ILE A 290 2.97 4.38 2.26
N GLY A 291 3.39 3.11 2.29
CA GLY A 291 3.14 2.13 1.23
C GLY A 291 4.32 1.89 0.28
N ALA A 292 5.49 2.51 0.49
CA ALA A 292 6.69 2.18 -0.27
C ALA A 292 7.21 0.81 0.18
N ASN A 293 7.02 -0.23 -0.63
CA ASN A 293 7.55 -1.55 -0.37
C ASN A 293 9.02 -1.48 0.10
N GLY A 294 9.19 -1.56 1.40
CA GLY A 294 10.33 -2.18 2.06
C GLY A 294 11.75 -1.67 1.78
N SER A 295 12.02 -0.44 1.33
CA SER A 295 13.41 -0.06 1.07
C SER A 295 14.13 0.65 2.21
N ASP A 296 13.47 0.96 3.34
CA ASP A 296 14.20 1.52 4.48
C ASP A 296 13.50 1.29 5.83
N SER A 297 13.53 0.04 6.31
CA SER A 297 13.03 -0.33 7.65
C SER A 297 13.72 0.42 8.80
N SER A 298 14.83 1.11 8.55
CA SER A 298 15.52 1.93 9.55
C SER A 298 14.84 3.29 9.76
N LYS A 299 14.18 3.85 8.74
CA LYS A 299 13.44 5.12 8.85
C LYS A 299 12.04 4.95 9.43
N THR A 300 11.39 3.81 9.21
CA THR A 300 10.05 3.46 9.73
C THR A 300 9.98 3.51 11.27
N ALA A 301 11.03 3.05 11.94
CA ALA A 301 11.09 3.09 13.42
C ALA A 301 11.11 4.52 14.00
N THR A 302 11.41 5.53 13.20
CA THR A 302 11.45 6.94 13.60
C THR A 302 10.12 7.63 13.30
N ALA A 303 9.41 7.24 12.25
CA ALA A 303 8.19 7.85 11.74
C ALA A 303 7.01 7.83 12.74
N ASN A 304 6.88 6.78 13.54
CA ASN A 304 5.75 6.63 14.48
C ASN A 304 5.99 7.21 15.89
N LYS A 305 6.95 8.13 16.04
CA LYS A 305 7.27 8.75 17.35
C LYS A 305 6.49 10.04 17.63
N LYS A 306 6.11 10.75 16.59
CA LYS A 306 5.30 11.98 16.62
C LYS A 306 4.25 11.89 15.52
N MET A 307 3.15 12.61 15.66
CA MET A 307 2.24 12.86 14.55
C MET A 307 2.97 13.65 13.47
N ASP A 308 2.65 13.40 12.23
CA ASP A 308 3.28 14.06 11.10
C ASP A 308 2.97 15.56 11.11
N GLU A 309 3.95 16.39 10.80
CA GLU A 309 3.77 17.85 10.74
C GLU A 309 3.06 18.28 9.45
N VAL A 310 3.20 17.47 8.41
CA VAL A 310 2.59 17.64 7.09
C VAL A 310 1.92 16.33 6.74
N ALA A 311 0.82 16.40 5.97
CA ALA A 311 0.11 15.21 5.53
C ALA A 311 1.08 14.21 4.87
N PRO A 312 1.10 12.95 5.31
CA PRO A 312 1.91 11.93 4.68
C PRO A 312 1.58 11.75 3.20
N GLU A 313 2.54 11.30 2.43
CA GLU A 313 2.28 10.80 1.09
C GLU A 313 1.84 9.34 1.21
N ILE A 314 0.65 9.01 0.73
CA ILE A 314 0.17 7.63 0.68
C ILE A 314 0.22 7.19 -0.77
N ILE A 315 0.97 6.09 -1.03
CA ILE A 315 1.08 5.54 -2.37
C ILE A 315 -0.31 5.15 -2.87
N GLY A 316 -0.66 5.63 -4.06
CA GLY A 316 -1.95 5.34 -4.68
C GLY A 316 -3.05 6.34 -4.33
N LEU A 317 -2.79 7.34 -3.48
CA LEU A 317 -3.78 8.34 -3.09
C LEU A 317 -3.28 9.77 -3.33
N GLU A 318 -4.19 10.64 -3.75
CA GLU A 318 -3.94 12.08 -3.85
C GLU A 318 -4.41 12.80 -2.58
N TYR A 319 -3.50 13.53 -1.92
CA TYR A 319 -3.87 14.37 -0.78
C TYR A 319 -4.81 15.50 -1.20
N GLN A 320 -5.91 15.68 -0.47
CA GLN A 320 -6.93 16.69 -0.73
C GLN A 320 -6.88 17.83 0.30
N SER A 321 -7.02 17.51 1.58
CA SER A 321 -7.15 18.51 2.63
C SER A 321 -6.82 17.94 4.02
N GLU A 322 -6.79 18.82 5.02
CA GLU A 322 -6.65 18.49 6.44
C GLU A 322 -7.84 19.05 7.23
N THR A 323 -8.46 18.22 8.05
CA THR A 323 -9.37 18.72 9.10
C THR A 323 -8.55 19.21 10.28
N LYS A 324 -8.40 20.52 10.39
CA LYS A 324 -7.62 21.15 11.47
C LYS A 324 -8.36 21.06 12.80
N ALA A 325 -7.63 20.65 13.84
CA ALA A 325 -8.01 20.81 15.22
C ALA A 325 -7.43 22.13 15.75
N GLU A 326 -8.27 23.00 16.31
CA GLU A 326 -7.83 24.28 16.88
C GLU A 326 -7.27 24.10 18.29
N TYR A 327 -7.92 23.26 19.07
CA TYR A 327 -7.64 23.07 20.50
C TYR A 327 -7.11 21.69 20.84
N ALA A 328 -7.58 20.64 20.17
CA ALA A 328 -7.16 19.27 20.39
C ALA A 328 -5.74 19.01 19.88
N LYS A 329 -5.00 18.18 20.63
CA LYS A 329 -3.55 17.94 20.37
C LYS A 329 -3.20 16.49 20.14
N TYR A 330 -4.16 15.57 20.30
CA TYR A 330 -3.86 14.15 20.29
C TYR A 330 -4.38 13.43 19.06
N PHE A 331 -4.87 14.16 18.04
CA PHE A 331 -5.21 13.59 16.75
C PHE A 331 -4.86 14.56 15.61
N LYS A 332 -4.73 14.00 14.40
CA LYS A 332 -4.68 14.68 13.11
C LYS A 332 -5.50 13.90 12.09
N ILE A 333 -6.12 14.61 11.16
CA ILE A 333 -7.00 14.04 10.14
C ILE A 333 -6.60 14.61 8.79
N TYR A 334 -6.22 13.74 7.85
CA TYR A 334 -5.84 14.08 6.49
C TYR A 334 -6.75 13.36 5.51
N HIS A 335 -7.32 14.11 4.57
CA HIS A 335 -8.24 13.59 3.56
C HIS A 335 -7.51 13.38 2.24
N TYR A 336 -7.82 12.28 1.61
CA TYR A 336 -7.30 11.88 0.31
C TYR A 336 -8.45 11.65 -0.66
N ASP A 337 -8.13 11.46 -1.93
CA ASP A 337 -9.12 11.11 -2.94
C ASP A 337 -9.87 9.82 -2.59
N GLN A 338 -10.94 9.51 -3.33
CA GLN A 338 -11.83 8.37 -3.07
C GLN A 338 -12.52 8.42 -1.68
N GLY A 339 -12.49 9.56 -0.98
CA GLY A 339 -13.01 9.71 0.38
C GLY A 339 -12.20 9.02 1.46
N ILE A 340 -11.00 8.55 1.14
CA ILE A 340 -10.11 7.89 2.10
C ILE A 340 -9.52 8.93 3.05
N THR A 341 -9.44 8.57 4.32
CA THR A 341 -8.94 9.47 5.36
C THR A 341 -7.87 8.80 6.21
N LEU A 342 -6.75 9.48 6.43
CA LEU A 342 -5.74 9.08 7.40
C LEU A 342 -5.99 9.80 8.73
N LEU A 343 -6.23 9.01 9.77
CA LEU A 343 -6.35 9.48 11.15
C LEU A 343 -5.10 9.09 11.93
N GLU A 344 -4.41 10.06 12.49
CA GLU A 344 -3.33 9.84 13.45
C GLU A 344 -3.79 10.12 14.87
N ILE A 345 -3.50 9.21 15.80
CA ILE A 345 -3.75 9.41 17.23
C ILE A 345 -2.44 9.29 18.00
N ASP A 346 -2.08 10.38 18.72
CA ASP A 346 -0.95 10.36 19.66
C ASP A 346 -1.30 9.56 20.92
N MET A 347 -0.78 8.35 21.00
CA MET A 347 -0.94 7.44 22.14
C MET A 347 0.08 7.72 23.25
N ASN A 348 0.92 8.76 23.12
CA ASN A 348 2.00 9.05 24.03
C ASN A 348 1.52 9.77 25.29
N LYS A 349 1.04 9.02 26.28
CA LYS A 349 0.90 9.56 27.63
C LYS A 349 2.30 9.71 28.25
N LYS A 350 2.80 10.95 28.32
CA LYS A 350 4.20 11.33 28.63
C LYS A 350 4.85 10.61 29.83
N THR A 351 4.13 9.92 30.67
CA THR A 351 4.63 9.37 31.94
C THR A 351 4.28 7.92 32.20
N GLY A 352 3.11 7.43 31.83
CA GLY A 352 2.70 6.04 32.09
C GLY A 352 3.49 5.02 31.26
N ARG A 353 3.86 5.35 30.01
CA ARG A 353 4.66 4.48 29.12
C ARG A 353 6.12 4.35 29.57
N LYS A 354 6.75 5.46 30.05
CA LYS A 354 8.09 5.39 30.62
C LYS A 354 8.11 4.48 31.86
N ALA A 355 7.06 4.54 32.69
CA ALA A 355 6.93 3.71 33.87
C ALA A 355 6.73 2.21 33.54
N ALA A 356 6.10 1.88 32.42
CA ALA A 356 5.91 0.47 31.98
C ALA A 356 7.21 -0.21 31.52
N GLY A 357 8.24 0.57 31.16
CA GLY A 357 9.55 0.06 30.73
C GLY A 357 9.56 -0.45 29.27
N LYS A 358 10.76 -0.78 28.76
CA LYS A 358 10.94 -1.30 27.38
C LYS A 358 10.46 -2.74 27.20
N LYS A 359 10.54 -3.56 28.26
CA LYS A 359 10.25 -5.02 28.22
C LYS A 359 8.82 -5.41 27.84
N TRP A 360 7.85 -4.49 27.84
CA TRP A 360 6.50 -4.79 27.40
C TRP A 360 6.40 -5.04 25.88
N LYS A 361 7.41 -4.61 25.09
CA LYS A 361 7.50 -4.89 23.65
C LYS A 361 8.04 -6.29 23.36
N GLU A 362 8.84 -6.86 24.28
CA GLU A 362 9.65 -8.04 24.02
C GLU A 362 8.94 -9.36 24.39
N ALA A 363 7.84 -9.31 25.12
CA ALA A 363 7.17 -10.53 25.58
C ALA A 363 5.99 -10.89 24.66
N SER A 364 6.26 -11.27 23.42
CA SER A 364 5.31 -11.93 22.55
C SER A 364 5.39 -13.45 22.70
N GLU A 365 5.37 -13.95 23.94
CA GLU A 365 5.21 -15.37 24.14
C GLU A 365 3.78 -15.76 23.82
N THR A 366 3.60 -16.51 22.74
CA THR A 366 2.47 -17.38 22.40
C THR A 366 1.08 -16.74 22.48
N SER A 367 0.79 -15.81 21.60
CA SER A 367 -0.57 -15.27 21.47
C SER A 367 -1.44 -16.02 20.46
N GLY A 368 -0.92 -17.02 19.76
CA GLY A 368 -1.57 -17.67 18.63
C GLY A 368 -1.66 -16.75 17.40
N LEU A 369 -0.88 -15.65 17.40
CA LEU A 369 -0.73 -14.72 16.30
C LEU A 369 0.39 -15.20 15.37
N ASN A 370 0.13 -15.20 14.09
CA ASN A 370 1.16 -15.33 13.07
C ASN A 370 2.04 -14.06 12.98
N PRO A 371 3.17 -14.08 12.26
CA PRO A 371 4.06 -12.94 12.15
C PRO A 371 3.38 -11.65 11.65
N ALA A 372 2.48 -11.74 10.66
CA ALA A 372 1.77 -10.58 10.12
C ALA A 372 0.77 -10.00 11.14
N GLU A 373 0.02 -10.87 11.82
CA GLU A 373 -0.89 -10.45 12.90
C GLU A 373 -0.12 -9.86 14.09
N GLN A 374 1.07 -10.41 14.42
CA GLN A 374 1.93 -9.85 15.47
C GLN A 374 2.39 -8.43 15.10
N GLU A 375 2.78 -8.23 13.86
CA GLU A 375 3.19 -6.95 13.33
C GLU A 375 2.03 -5.95 13.35
N GLN A 376 0.85 -6.33 12.87
CA GLN A 376 -0.35 -5.51 12.90
C GLN A 376 -0.77 -5.17 14.35
N ALA A 377 -0.77 -6.14 15.26
CA ALA A 377 -1.07 -5.90 16.67
C ALA A 377 -0.05 -4.98 17.34
N ALA A 378 1.20 -5.01 16.88
CA ALA A 378 2.26 -4.12 17.37
C ALA A 378 2.03 -2.65 17.02
N LEU A 379 1.29 -2.35 15.94
CA LEU A 379 0.95 -0.96 15.55
C LEU A 379 0.18 -0.24 16.66
N TYR A 380 -0.73 -0.93 17.34
CA TYR A 380 -1.48 -0.36 18.48
C TYR A 380 -0.57 0.05 19.65
N LEU A 381 0.65 -0.44 19.69
CA LEU A 381 1.63 -0.15 20.72
C LEU A 381 2.56 1.00 20.35
N ASN A 382 2.45 1.56 19.15
CA ASN A 382 3.22 2.70 18.70
C ASN A 382 2.87 3.97 19.51
N LYS A 383 3.75 4.94 19.51
CA LYS A 383 3.49 6.24 20.14
C LYS A 383 2.44 7.04 19.40
N VAL A 384 2.44 6.94 18.10
CA VAL A 384 1.38 7.40 17.20
C VAL A 384 0.83 6.18 16.52
N VAL A 385 -0.49 6.03 16.52
CA VAL A 385 -1.20 4.99 15.78
C VAL A 385 -1.89 5.65 14.61
N LYS A 386 -1.67 5.09 13.42
CA LYS A 386 -2.22 5.56 12.17
C LYS A 386 -3.35 4.64 11.73
N TYR A 387 -4.47 5.23 11.36
CA TYR A 387 -5.65 4.51 10.86
C TYR A 387 -5.99 5.03 9.47
N LEU A 388 -6.13 4.14 8.51
CA LEU A 388 -6.67 4.46 7.20
C LEU A 388 -8.15 4.10 7.19
N ILE A 389 -8.99 5.13 7.15
CA ILE A 389 -10.44 5.00 7.09
C ILE A 389 -10.81 4.89 5.61
N VAL A 390 -11.36 3.76 5.22
CA VAL A 390 -11.64 3.43 3.82
C VAL A 390 -13.14 3.26 3.63
N PRO A 391 -13.80 4.12 2.83
CA PRO A 391 -15.22 3.98 2.49
C PRO A 391 -15.52 2.63 1.84
N GLU A 392 -16.79 2.18 1.91
CA GLU A 392 -17.24 0.90 1.39
C GLU A 392 -16.88 0.70 -0.09
N ASN A 393 -17.03 1.76 -0.90
CA ASN A 393 -16.81 1.73 -2.35
C ASN A 393 -15.38 2.10 -2.76
N ALA A 394 -14.49 2.37 -1.81
CA ALA A 394 -13.09 2.69 -2.09
C ALA A 394 -12.21 1.45 -1.95
N GLU A 395 -11.21 1.36 -2.82
CA GLU A 395 -10.20 0.31 -2.77
C GLU A 395 -9.10 0.67 -1.75
N ILE A 396 -8.59 -0.35 -1.05
CA ILE A 396 -7.38 -0.17 -0.24
C ILE A 396 -6.21 0.02 -1.21
N PRO A 397 -5.38 1.06 -1.06
CA PRO A 397 -4.22 1.26 -1.93
C PRO A 397 -3.34 0.03 -2.02
N ALA A 398 -3.01 -0.38 -3.25
CA ALA A 398 -2.12 -1.50 -3.49
C ALA A 398 -0.74 -1.23 -2.88
N GLY A 399 -0.15 -2.22 -2.22
CA GLY A 399 1.16 -2.06 -1.57
C GLY A 399 1.11 -1.20 -0.31
N LEU A 400 -0.08 -0.93 0.24
CA LEU A 400 -0.22 -0.23 1.52
C LEU A 400 0.61 -0.95 2.57
N ASP A 401 1.56 -0.23 3.12
CA ASP A 401 2.49 -0.75 4.10
C ASP A 401 1.78 -1.13 5.41
N LYS A 402 2.40 -2.05 6.13
CA LYS A 402 1.98 -2.53 7.45
C LYS A 402 2.02 -1.44 8.54
N GLU A 403 2.21 -0.17 8.16
CA GLU A 403 2.32 0.95 9.11
C GLU A 403 0.99 1.50 9.60
N VAL A 404 -0.11 1.19 8.91
CA VAL A 404 -1.44 1.71 9.21
C VAL A 404 -2.43 0.59 9.51
N ILE A 405 -3.40 0.90 10.36
CA ILE A 405 -4.53 0.02 10.66
C ILE A 405 -5.68 0.43 9.76
N VAL A 406 -6.13 -0.47 8.91
CA VAL A 406 -7.28 -0.20 8.04
C VAL A 406 -8.58 -0.31 8.85
N VAL A 407 -9.44 0.69 8.70
CA VAL A 407 -10.81 0.72 9.22
C VAL A 407 -11.76 0.83 8.04
N ARG A 408 -12.43 -0.26 7.69
CA ARG A 408 -13.43 -0.27 6.63
C ARG A 408 -14.75 0.32 7.12
N GLN A 409 -15.36 1.15 6.30
CA GLN A 409 -16.74 1.58 6.48
C GLN A 409 -17.68 0.64 5.69
N PRO A 410 -18.96 0.51 6.10
CA PRO A 410 -19.55 1.14 7.26
C PRO A 410 -19.09 0.52 8.58
N ALA A 411 -18.77 1.37 9.58
CA ALA A 411 -18.58 0.95 10.96
C ALA A 411 -19.95 0.95 11.67
N ASP A 412 -20.74 -0.08 11.44
CA ASP A 412 -22.16 -0.17 11.81
C ASP A 412 -22.46 -1.17 12.95
N HIS A 413 -21.44 -1.88 13.43
CA HIS A 413 -21.52 -2.81 14.55
C HIS A 413 -20.47 -2.46 15.62
N VAL A 414 -20.70 -1.32 16.28
CA VAL A 414 -19.72 -0.69 17.16
C VAL A 414 -19.80 -1.25 18.59
N TYR A 415 -18.61 -1.53 19.17
CA TYR A 415 -18.46 -1.66 20.60
C TYR A 415 -18.18 -0.29 21.23
N ALA A 416 -19.14 0.24 22.00
CA ALA A 416 -18.98 1.48 22.75
C ALA A 416 -18.46 1.19 24.18
N GLY A 417 -17.18 1.48 24.43
CA GLY A 417 -16.48 1.09 25.66
C GLY A 417 -16.87 1.87 26.92
N SER A 418 -17.57 2.99 26.83
CA SER A 418 -17.89 3.88 27.96
C SER A 418 -19.18 4.68 27.73
N ASN A 419 -19.74 5.23 28.85
CA ASN A 419 -20.87 6.18 28.74
C ASN A 419 -20.53 7.40 27.90
N LYS A 420 -19.28 7.90 27.96
CA LYS A 420 -18.86 9.05 27.16
C LYS A 420 -18.88 8.73 25.66
N THR A 421 -18.43 7.53 25.28
CA THR A 421 -18.53 7.03 23.91
C THR A 421 -19.99 6.98 23.45
N ILE A 422 -20.87 6.44 24.30
CA ILE A 422 -22.31 6.35 24.02
C ILE A 422 -22.92 7.75 23.84
N SER A 423 -22.61 8.70 24.74
CA SER A 423 -23.07 10.10 24.63
C SER A 423 -22.64 10.74 23.32
N LEU A 424 -21.39 10.53 22.92
CA LEU A 424 -20.89 11.10 21.67
C LEU A 424 -21.54 10.46 20.43
N MET A 425 -21.81 9.16 20.49
CA MET A 425 -22.58 8.47 19.42
C MET A 425 -24.01 9.02 19.32
N GLU A 426 -24.63 9.38 20.47
CA GLU A 426 -25.94 10.02 20.51
C GLU A 426 -25.91 11.44 19.94
N GLU A 427 -24.94 12.27 20.37
CA GLU A 427 -24.76 13.63 19.86
C GLU A 427 -24.57 13.68 18.34
N LEU A 428 -23.98 12.63 17.76
CA LEU A 428 -23.79 12.48 16.33
C LEU A 428 -24.94 11.76 15.61
N GLY A 429 -26.02 11.39 16.31
CA GLY A 429 -27.14 10.65 15.74
C GLY A 429 -26.80 9.23 15.29
N GLN A 430 -25.74 8.61 15.86
CA GLN A 430 -25.21 7.32 15.42
C GLN A 430 -25.41 6.19 16.47
N LEU A 431 -26.41 6.30 17.36
CA LEU A 431 -26.68 5.29 18.38
C LEU A 431 -27.12 3.95 17.81
N ASP A 432 -27.72 3.93 16.64
CA ASP A 432 -28.13 2.73 15.91
C ASP A 432 -26.97 1.80 15.55
N LYS A 433 -25.79 2.37 15.34
CA LYS A 433 -24.56 1.61 15.07
C LYS A 433 -23.99 0.91 16.30
N VAL A 434 -24.47 1.22 17.51
CA VAL A 434 -23.99 0.61 18.75
C VAL A 434 -24.69 -0.73 18.98
N THR A 435 -23.99 -1.84 18.76
CA THR A 435 -24.52 -3.20 18.98
C THR A 435 -23.99 -3.85 20.24
N THR A 436 -22.85 -3.38 20.75
CA THR A 436 -22.24 -3.91 21.96
C THR A 436 -21.67 -2.78 22.83
N VAL A 437 -21.73 -2.97 24.13
CA VAL A 437 -21.30 -1.96 25.11
C VAL A 437 -20.40 -2.50 26.21
N GLY A 438 -19.52 -1.61 26.71
CA GLY A 438 -18.66 -1.84 27.87
C GLY A 438 -19.28 -1.49 29.21
N VAL A 439 -20.53 -1.04 29.23
CA VAL A 439 -21.24 -0.54 30.41
C VAL A 439 -22.39 -1.48 30.75
N LYS A 440 -22.50 -1.89 31.99
CA LYS A 440 -23.65 -2.69 32.48
C LYS A 440 -24.91 -1.85 32.43
N LYS A 441 -26.10 -2.46 32.20
CA LYS A 441 -27.40 -1.80 32.11
C LYS A 441 -27.65 -0.84 33.27
N ASN A 442 -27.44 -1.28 34.51
CA ASN A 442 -27.64 -0.47 35.72
C ASN A 442 -26.62 0.68 35.91
N LYS A 443 -25.59 0.75 35.07
CA LYS A 443 -24.58 1.83 35.05
C LYS A 443 -24.58 2.63 33.75
N CYS A 444 -25.41 2.26 32.81
CA CYS A 444 -25.62 2.98 31.57
C CYS A 444 -26.38 4.28 31.90
N LYS A 445 -25.93 5.40 31.34
CA LYS A 445 -26.55 6.71 31.53
C LYS A 445 -27.54 7.07 30.40
N ASN A 446 -27.46 6.39 29.28
CA ASN A 446 -28.29 6.64 28.11
C ASN A 446 -29.53 5.72 28.16
N GLU A 447 -30.72 6.30 28.12
CA GLU A 447 -31.98 5.54 28.27
C GLU A 447 -32.24 4.66 27.04
N THR A 448 -32.05 5.20 25.82
CA THR A 448 -32.23 4.45 24.58
C THR A 448 -31.36 3.17 24.57
N ILE A 449 -30.11 3.29 24.97
CA ILE A 449 -29.22 2.10 25.08
C ILE A 449 -29.71 1.12 26.18
N LYS A 450 -30.25 1.62 27.30
CA LYS A 450 -30.82 0.77 28.34
C LYS A 450 -32.04 -0.03 27.84
N GLU A 451 -32.90 0.63 27.06
CA GLU A 451 -34.06 0.01 26.42
C GLU A 451 -33.61 -1.07 25.45
N LYS A 452 -32.74 -0.73 24.49
CA LYS A 452 -32.14 -1.68 23.55
C LYS A 452 -31.41 -2.84 24.25
N MET A 453 -30.80 -2.60 25.43
CA MET A 453 -30.23 -3.68 26.23
C MET A 453 -31.29 -4.57 26.90
N ALA A 454 -32.47 -4.05 27.22
CA ALA A 454 -33.57 -4.85 27.73
C ALA A 454 -34.14 -5.78 26.66
N GLU A 455 -34.25 -5.28 25.43
CA GLU A 455 -34.73 -5.97 24.22
C GLU A 455 -33.68 -6.91 23.63
N LYS A 456 -32.45 -6.90 24.15
CA LYS A 456 -31.30 -7.68 23.67
C LYS A 456 -30.79 -7.28 22.27
N GLU A 457 -31.14 -6.12 21.80
CA GLU A 457 -30.57 -5.52 20.59
C GLU A 457 -29.14 -5.02 20.84
N VAL A 458 -28.88 -4.45 22.03
CA VAL A 458 -27.55 -4.06 22.48
C VAL A 458 -27.07 -4.98 23.58
N ILE A 459 -25.88 -5.53 23.44
CA ILE A 459 -25.34 -6.55 24.36
C ILE A 459 -24.18 -6.00 25.19
N TYR A 460 -24.22 -6.21 26.52
CA TYR A 460 -23.05 -6.00 27.36
C TYR A 460 -21.96 -7.04 27.04
N ALA A 461 -20.87 -6.59 26.42
CA ALA A 461 -19.75 -7.43 26.01
C ALA A 461 -18.52 -7.34 26.95
N GLY A 462 -18.73 -6.91 28.19
CA GLY A 462 -17.65 -6.74 29.16
C GLY A 462 -17.00 -5.37 29.09
N THR A 463 -16.24 -4.99 30.12
CA THR A 463 -15.48 -3.75 30.12
C THR A 463 -14.24 -3.87 29.22
N SER A 464 -13.67 -2.75 28.77
CA SER A 464 -12.45 -2.70 27.99
C SER A 464 -11.24 -3.42 28.62
N GLY A 465 -11.22 -3.59 29.94
CA GLY A 465 -10.21 -4.40 30.65
C GLY A 465 -10.54 -5.90 30.75
N LYS A 466 -11.76 -6.31 30.42
CA LYS A 466 -12.25 -7.71 30.47
C LYS A 466 -13.34 -7.92 29.43
N LEU A 467 -12.95 -7.90 28.16
CA LEU A 467 -13.85 -8.10 27.03
C LEU A 467 -14.33 -9.55 26.92
N ASN A 468 -15.57 -9.73 26.51
CA ASN A 468 -16.12 -11.01 26.10
C ASN A 468 -16.10 -11.10 24.56
N TYR A 469 -15.01 -11.61 24.02
CA TYR A 469 -14.77 -11.72 22.57
C TYR A 469 -15.84 -12.55 21.86
N LYS A 470 -16.36 -13.62 22.48
CA LYS A 470 -17.46 -14.42 21.89
C LYS A 470 -18.71 -13.57 21.62
N LYS A 471 -19.01 -12.62 22.53
CA LYS A 471 -20.13 -11.71 22.33
C LYS A 471 -19.87 -10.69 21.24
N LEU A 472 -18.65 -10.16 21.13
CA LEU A 472 -18.26 -9.25 20.04
C LEU A 472 -18.45 -9.94 18.69
N VAL A 473 -17.90 -11.13 18.51
CA VAL A 473 -18.04 -11.91 17.28
C VAL A 473 -19.48 -12.26 16.96
N LYS A 474 -20.26 -12.74 17.97
CA LYS A 474 -21.69 -13.08 17.78
C LYS A 474 -22.49 -11.88 17.29
N ASN A 475 -22.16 -10.67 17.74
CA ASN A 475 -22.83 -9.43 17.34
C ASN A 475 -22.12 -8.72 16.19
N LYS A 476 -21.27 -9.42 15.42
CA LYS A 476 -20.59 -8.93 14.22
C LYS A 476 -19.82 -7.63 14.44
N CYS A 477 -19.29 -7.40 15.66
CA CYS A 477 -18.57 -6.18 15.98
C CYS A 477 -17.45 -5.94 14.96
N ASN A 478 -17.48 -4.79 14.29
CA ASN A 478 -16.50 -4.39 13.27
C ASN A 478 -15.67 -3.15 13.65
N LEU A 479 -15.96 -2.55 14.81
CA LEU A 479 -15.17 -1.44 15.36
C LEU A 479 -15.28 -1.41 16.89
N ALA A 480 -14.16 -1.19 17.58
CA ALA A 480 -14.14 -0.97 19.03
C ALA A 480 -13.65 0.42 19.39
N LEU A 481 -14.51 1.21 20.00
CA LEU A 481 -14.21 2.55 20.53
C LEU A 481 -13.93 2.47 22.03
N LEU A 482 -12.69 2.71 22.43
CA LEU A 482 -12.22 2.59 23.80
C LEU A 482 -11.80 3.95 24.35
N SER A 483 -12.07 4.18 25.63
CA SER A 483 -11.49 5.32 26.33
C SER A 483 -10.00 5.10 26.61
N SER A 484 -9.21 6.18 26.64
CA SER A 484 -7.80 6.16 27.02
C SER A 484 -7.51 5.66 28.45
N SER A 485 -8.56 5.31 29.22
CA SER A 485 -8.41 4.60 30.49
C SER A 485 -7.78 3.22 30.37
N VAL A 486 -7.76 2.60 29.18
CA VAL A 486 -7.04 1.37 28.90
C VAL A 486 -5.52 1.54 28.95
N LEU A 487 -5.03 2.76 28.77
CA LEU A 487 -3.62 3.12 28.83
C LEU A 487 -3.18 3.47 30.27
N PRO A 488 -1.88 3.29 30.62
CA PRO A 488 -1.35 3.70 31.91
C PRO A 488 -1.54 5.19 32.15
N GLU A 489 -1.91 5.55 33.37
CA GLU A 489 -2.06 6.93 33.79
C GLU A 489 -0.74 7.53 34.29
N LYS A 490 -0.64 8.86 34.30
CA LYS A 490 0.56 9.62 34.68
C LYS A 490 1.10 9.24 36.07
N ARG A 491 0.22 8.96 37.01
CA ARG A 491 0.56 8.63 38.42
C ARG A 491 0.58 7.15 38.73
N SER A 492 0.51 6.28 37.70
CA SER A 492 0.55 4.84 37.93
C SER A 492 1.92 4.40 38.46
N SER A 493 1.95 3.50 39.45
CA SER A 493 3.17 2.80 39.84
C SER A 493 3.71 1.98 38.68
N LYS A 494 5.01 1.68 38.65
CA LYS A 494 5.64 0.83 37.61
C LYS A 494 4.89 -0.50 37.43
N LYS A 495 4.48 -1.14 38.54
CA LYS A 495 3.73 -2.41 38.52
C LYS A 495 2.35 -2.24 37.89
N ALA A 496 1.62 -1.20 38.25
CA ALA A 496 0.28 -0.90 37.70
C ALA A 496 0.37 -0.52 36.21
N ALA A 497 1.36 0.30 35.82
CA ALA A 497 1.59 0.68 34.42
C ALA A 497 1.92 -0.55 33.56
N LYS A 498 2.81 -1.43 34.03
CA LYS A 498 3.17 -2.70 33.34
C LYS A 498 1.93 -3.59 33.19
N LYS A 499 1.13 -3.77 34.26
CA LYS A 499 -0.10 -4.57 34.20
C LYS A 499 -1.08 -4.03 33.17
N LYS A 500 -1.32 -2.72 33.14
CA LYS A 500 -2.22 -2.07 32.16
C LYS A 500 -1.71 -2.24 30.72
N MET A 501 -0.42 -2.02 30.47
CA MET A 501 0.14 -2.21 29.12
C MET A 501 0.07 -3.66 28.65
N THR A 502 0.35 -4.62 29.54
CA THR A 502 0.21 -6.04 29.21
C THR A 502 -1.25 -6.39 28.87
N ALA A 503 -2.22 -5.86 29.65
CA ALA A 503 -3.63 -6.09 29.37
C ALA A 503 -4.07 -5.44 28.03
N TYR A 504 -3.61 -4.23 27.75
CA TYR A 504 -3.87 -3.53 26.49
C TYR A 504 -3.29 -4.31 25.29
N ARG A 505 -2.03 -4.74 25.37
CA ARG A 505 -1.40 -5.58 24.34
C ARG A 505 -2.20 -6.86 24.05
N LYS A 506 -2.49 -7.64 25.09
CA LYS A 506 -3.28 -8.88 24.95
C LYS A 506 -4.67 -8.63 24.34
N MET A 507 -5.26 -7.50 24.66
CA MET A 507 -6.56 -7.12 24.11
C MET A 507 -6.41 -6.77 22.61
N THR A 508 -5.45 -5.94 22.23
CA THR A 508 -5.23 -5.57 20.81
C THR A 508 -4.83 -6.78 19.96
N GLU A 509 -3.99 -7.69 20.48
CA GLU A 509 -3.67 -8.96 19.83
C GLU A 509 -4.93 -9.79 19.55
N LYS A 510 -5.81 -9.94 20.53
CA LYS A 510 -7.09 -10.65 20.33
C LYS A 510 -8.04 -9.95 19.37
N MET A 511 -8.09 -8.62 19.40
CA MET A 511 -8.92 -7.84 18.47
C MET A 511 -8.38 -7.92 17.04
N THR A 512 -7.06 -7.95 16.86
CA THR A 512 -6.42 -8.19 15.56
C THR A 512 -6.79 -9.56 14.98
N LEU A 513 -6.71 -10.62 15.79
CA LEU A 513 -7.16 -11.97 15.39
C LEU A 513 -8.64 -12.01 14.94
N LEU A 514 -9.47 -11.14 15.52
CA LEU A 514 -10.89 -11.05 15.19
C LEU A 514 -11.16 -10.03 14.08
N GLN A 515 -10.13 -9.40 13.54
CA GLN A 515 -10.24 -8.32 12.53
C GLN A 515 -11.12 -7.15 12.99
N ILE A 516 -11.11 -6.86 14.30
CA ILE A 516 -11.84 -5.73 14.88
C ILE A 516 -10.84 -4.62 15.19
N PRO A 517 -10.81 -3.54 14.41
CA PRO A 517 -9.97 -2.38 14.68
C PRO A 517 -10.36 -1.73 16.02
N VAL A 518 -9.33 -1.25 16.72
CA VAL A 518 -9.49 -0.62 18.05
C VAL A 518 -9.06 0.83 17.96
N ILE A 519 -9.96 1.74 18.24
CA ILE A 519 -9.66 3.17 18.34
C ILE A 519 -9.72 3.60 19.80
N VAL A 520 -8.69 4.31 20.24
CA VAL A 520 -8.59 4.81 21.61
C VAL A 520 -8.89 6.30 21.62
N ASP A 521 -10.08 6.64 22.09
CA ASP A 521 -10.50 8.01 22.35
C ASP A 521 -9.68 8.63 23.48
N ARG A 522 -9.02 9.75 23.20
CA ARG A 522 -8.23 10.49 24.15
C ARG A 522 -8.84 11.86 24.53
N ALA A 523 -10.10 12.10 24.18
CA ALA A 523 -10.78 13.36 24.50
C ALA A 523 -10.63 13.77 25.98
N LYS A 524 -10.73 12.80 26.91
CA LYS A 524 -10.54 13.09 28.34
C LYS A 524 -9.12 13.52 28.74
N ASP A 525 -8.12 13.28 27.89
CA ASP A 525 -6.74 13.65 28.13
C ASP A 525 -6.43 15.07 27.61
N GLU A 526 -7.34 15.65 26.82
CA GLU A 526 -7.27 17.00 26.32
C GLU A 526 -7.49 18.05 27.41
N LYS A 527 -6.91 19.23 27.20
CA LYS A 527 -7.06 20.37 28.11
C LYS A 527 -8.20 21.26 27.63
N GLY A 528 -9.24 21.40 28.45
CA GLY A 528 -10.39 22.24 28.15
C GLY A 528 -11.53 21.49 27.47
N LYS A 529 -12.73 22.08 27.55
CA LYS A 529 -13.95 21.47 26.98
C LYS A 529 -13.94 21.51 25.44
N ASP A 530 -13.44 22.59 24.87
CA ASP A 530 -13.41 22.77 23.41
C ASP A 530 -12.51 21.74 22.74
N ALA A 531 -11.30 21.52 23.28
CA ALA A 531 -10.41 20.45 22.81
C ALA A 531 -11.01 19.04 22.96
N GLN A 532 -11.82 18.82 24.02
CA GLN A 532 -12.53 17.55 24.19
C GLN A 532 -13.68 17.40 23.19
N LYS A 533 -14.38 18.49 22.87
CA LYS A 533 -15.46 18.50 21.90
C LYS A 533 -14.95 18.24 20.49
N GLU A 534 -13.79 18.76 20.12
CA GLU A 534 -13.20 18.51 18.79
C GLU A 534 -12.98 17.04 18.44
N TRP A 535 -13.04 16.12 19.42
CA TRP A 535 -13.00 14.68 19.17
C TRP A 535 -14.25 14.18 18.41
N GLU A 536 -15.32 14.97 18.31
CA GLU A 536 -16.44 14.71 17.42
C GLU A 536 -15.96 14.54 15.97
N LYS A 537 -14.98 15.34 15.52
CA LYS A 537 -14.35 15.23 14.19
C LYS A 537 -13.77 13.84 13.92
N VAL A 538 -13.17 13.23 14.96
CA VAL A 538 -12.61 11.87 14.87
C VAL A 538 -13.71 10.85 14.67
N TYR A 539 -14.81 10.96 15.42
CA TYR A 539 -15.95 10.04 15.30
C TYR A 539 -16.68 10.22 13.97
N GLN A 540 -16.86 11.46 13.50
CA GLN A 540 -17.48 11.77 12.21
C GLN A 540 -16.76 11.06 11.08
N VAL A 541 -15.44 11.19 11.01
CA VAL A 541 -14.60 10.54 10.00
C VAL A 541 -14.70 9.01 10.08
N ILE A 542 -14.60 8.43 11.28
CA ILE A 542 -14.64 6.97 11.45
C ILE A 542 -16.00 6.39 11.06
N LEU A 543 -17.07 7.09 11.40
CA LEU A 543 -18.44 6.63 11.18
C LEU A 543 -18.99 7.02 9.80
N GLY A 544 -18.25 7.83 9.03
CA GLY A 544 -18.66 8.29 7.71
C GLY A 544 -19.84 9.26 7.75
N CYS A 545 -19.86 10.17 8.73
CA CYS A 545 -20.88 11.22 8.86
C CYS A 545 -20.30 12.64 8.87
N ASP A 546 -19.11 12.80 8.32
CA ASP A 546 -18.35 14.06 8.26
C ASP A 546 -18.93 15.11 7.29
N GLY A 547 -19.99 14.80 6.57
CA GLY A 547 -20.72 15.74 5.70
C GLY A 547 -22.14 16.09 6.19
N GLN A 548 -22.60 15.51 7.29
CA GLN A 548 -23.93 15.78 7.85
C GLN A 548 -23.80 16.82 8.95
N SER A 549 -24.04 18.10 8.61
CA SER A 549 -24.39 19.10 9.64
C SER A 549 -25.70 18.61 10.29
N VAL A 550 -25.65 18.34 11.58
CA VAL A 550 -26.83 18.15 12.40
C VAL A 550 -27.51 19.54 12.45
N GLU A 551 -28.60 19.73 11.67
CA GLU A 551 -29.51 20.86 11.81
C GLU A 551 -30.18 20.84 13.17
#